data_620ec060280c9001873de112f40fa1e5
#
_entry.id   620ec060280c9001873de112f40fa1e5
#
_cell.length_a   1.000
_cell.length_b   1.000
_cell.length_c   1.000
_cell.angle_alpha   90.00
_cell.angle_beta   90.00
_cell.angle_gamma   90.00
#
_symmetry.space_group_name_H-M   'P 1'
#
loop_
_entity.id
_entity.type
_entity.pdbx_description
1 polymer ?
#
loop_
_entity_poly.entity_id
_entity_poly.type
_entity_poly.pdbx_seq_one_letter_code
_entity_poly.pdbx_strand_id
1 'polypeptide(L)'
;MNHTMNALSALLQRNEGEAKTDDYTGEDGLLHCGKCHAPRQMHAPDYIRKTTGESVVWIPCDCEANERATLRQQREQERREQQLRTLKVNGFSDVSMESWNFRNDNGRNPQMGYARNYVTQWRDFERENIGLLLWGKVGTGKSFFAGCIANALMEQGTAVCMTNFSRIVNDLNGRGNNRNDVIDRLCSYPLLIIDDFGMERGTEYALEQIYNIIDSRYRSRKP
;
A
#
# COMPACT_ATOMS: atom_id res chain seq x y z
N MET A 1 -1.79 -36.88 -2.61
CA MET A 1 -3.01 -37.16 -1.80
C MET A 1 -3.02 -36.44 -0.44
N ASN A 2 -1.89 -36.15 0.22
CA ASN A 2 -1.89 -35.54 1.57
C ASN A 2 -2.19 -34.03 1.64
N HIS A 3 -1.98 -33.27 0.58
CA HIS A 3 -2.23 -31.80 0.60
C HIS A 3 -3.72 -31.42 0.56
N THR A 4 -4.54 -32.17 -0.15
CA THR A 4 -5.98 -31.96 -0.21
C THR A 4 -6.70 -32.36 1.08
N MET A 5 -6.24 -33.39 1.77
CA MET A 5 -6.79 -33.81 3.06
C MET A 5 -6.48 -32.82 4.17
N ASN A 6 -5.27 -32.21 4.19
CA ASN A 6 -4.92 -31.18 5.17
C ASN A 6 -5.71 -29.86 4.96
N ALA A 7 -5.99 -29.49 3.71
CA ALA A 7 -6.83 -28.33 3.41
C ALA A 7 -8.30 -28.55 3.81
N LEU A 8 -8.83 -29.75 3.60
CA LEU A 8 -10.17 -30.11 4.02
C LEU A 8 -10.31 -30.18 5.56
N SER A 9 -9.32 -30.78 6.24
CA SER A 9 -9.25 -30.82 7.70
C SER A 9 -9.16 -29.42 8.32
N ALA A 10 -8.40 -28.50 7.71
CA ALA A 10 -8.32 -27.10 8.15
C ALA A 10 -9.60 -26.31 7.89
N LEU A 11 -10.37 -26.65 6.86
CA LEU A 11 -11.71 -26.09 6.60
C LEU A 11 -12.74 -26.61 7.60
N LEU A 12 -12.65 -27.87 8.00
CA LEU A 12 -13.56 -28.49 8.97
C LEU A 12 -13.28 -28.02 10.40
N GLN A 13 -12.01 -27.88 10.81
CA GLN A 13 -11.65 -27.28 12.11
C GLN A 13 -12.06 -25.79 12.24
N ARG A 14 -12.35 -25.10 11.13
CA ARG A 14 -12.91 -23.74 11.12
C ARG A 14 -14.43 -23.70 11.23
N ASN A 15 -15.11 -24.83 11.26
CA ASN A 15 -16.56 -24.92 11.13
C ASN A 15 -17.26 -25.37 12.43
N GLU A 16 -16.58 -25.27 13.58
CA GLU A 16 -17.22 -25.40 14.90
C GLU A 16 -18.05 -24.13 15.17
N GLY A 17 -19.28 -24.12 14.66
CA GLY A 17 -20.26 -23.11 15.03
C GLY A 17 -20.88 -23.47 16.38
N GLU A 18 -21.01 -22.50 17.26
CA GLU A 18 -21.78 -22.65 18.50
C GLU A 18 -23.20 -22.11 18.31
N ALA A 19 -24.20 -22.85 18.83
CA ALA A 19 -25.55 -22.35 18.90
C ALA A 19 -25.62 -21.12 19.82
N LYS A 20 -26.23 -20.04 19.34
CA LYS A 20 -26.49 -18.85 20.16
C LYS A 20 -27.77 -19.05 20.95
N THR A 21 -27.94 -18.28 22.04
CA THR A 21 -29.06 -18.38 22.97
C THR A 21 -30.43 -18.21 22.29
N ASP A 22 -30.47 -17.43 21.19
CA ASP A 22 -31.71 -17.10 20.48
C ASP A 22 -31.97 -18.03 19.28
N ASP A 23 -31.03 -18.97 18.98
CA ASP A 23 -31.20 -19.88 17.86
C ASP A 23 -32.27 -20.93 18.16
N TYR A 24 -32.99 -21.37 17.13
CA TYR A 24 -34.09 -22.35 17.26
C TYR A 24 -33.99 -23.43 16.19
N THR A 25 -34.54 -24.59 16.48
CA THR A 25 -34.65 -25.69 15.51
C THR A 25 -35.88 -25.49 14.63
N GLY A 26 -35.68 -25.40 13.31
CA GLY A 26 -36.78 -25.30 12.34
C GLY A 26 -37.48 -26.62 12.08
N GLU A 27 -38.54 -26.60 11.25
CA GLU A 27 -39.32 -27.78 10.86
C GLU A 27 -38.48 -28.82 10.07
N ASP A 28 -37.37 -28.34 9.45
CA ASP A 28 -36.38 -29.14 8.73
C ASP A 28 -35.41 -29.90 9.66
N GLY A 29 -35.54 -29.68 10.98
CA GLY A 29 -34.65 -30.27 12.00
C GLY A 29 -33.26 -29.61 12.08
N LEU A 30 -33.02 -28.50 11.38
CA LEU A 30 -31.78 -27.75 11.37
C LEU A 30 -31.88 -26.53 12.30
N LEU A 31 -30.70 -26.05 12.74
CA LEU A 31 -30.61 -24.83 13.56
C LEU A 31 -30.76 -23.59 12.70
N HIS A 32 -31.61 -22.67 13.11
CA HIS A 32 -31.87 -21.36 12.47
C HIS A 32 -31.50 -20.22 13.41
N CYS A 33 -31.08 -19.10 12.84
CA CYS A 33 -30.74 -17.89 13.57
C CYS A 33 -32.00 -17.22 14.13
N GLY A 34 -32.02 -16.92 15.43
CA GLY A 34 -33.14 -16.22 16.08
C GLY A 34 -33.37 -14.79 15.62
N LYS A 35 -32.36 -14.16 14.94
CA LYS A 35 -32.46 -12.78 14.45
C LYS A 35 -32.95 -12.67 13.02
N CYS A 36 -32.36 -13.43 12.09
CA CYS A 36 -32.63 -13.31 10.65
C CYS A 36 -33.39 -14.53 10.09
N HIS A 37 -33.62 -15.52 10.91
CA HIS A 37 -34.32 -16.76 10.57
C HIS A 37 -33.66 -17.60 9.46
N ALA A 38 -32.47 -17.20 9.01
CA ALA A 38 -31.69 -17.99 8.06
C ALA A 38 -31.13 -19.25 8.73
N PRO A 39 -30.95 -20.36 8.00
CA PRO A 39 -30.35 -21.57 8.53
C PRO A 39 -28.91 -21.33 8.97
N ARG A 40 -28.50 -21.91 10.09
CA ARG A 40 -27.13 -21.96 10.61
C ARG A 40 -26.48 -23.31 10.40
N GLN A 41 -27.26 -24.25 9.95
CA GLN A 41 -26.83 -25.60 9.62
C GLN A 41 -27.37 -26.01 8.25
N MET A 42 -26.71 -26.91 7.59
CA MET A 42 -27.19 -27.58 6.38
C MET A 42 -26.81 -29.05 6.42
N HIS A 43 -27.59 -29.88 5.72
CA HIS A 43 -27.23 -31.26 5.56
C HIS A 43 -25.86 -31.40 4.84
N ALA A 44 -24.98 -32.19 5.43
CA ALA A 44 -23.65 -32.38 4.87
C ALA A 44 -23.73 -33.03 3.48
N PRO A 45 -23.08 -32.46 2.47
CA PRO A 45 -22.92 -33.10 1.17
C PRO A 45 -22.31 -34.50 1.29
N ASP A 46 -22.63 -35.40 0.37
CA ASP A 46 -22.20 -36.82 0.44
C ASP A 46 -20.69 -36.99 0.58
N TYR A 47 -19.88 -36.12 -0.06
CA TYR A 47 -18.44 -36.19 0.06
C TYR A 47 -17.93 -35.82 1.47
N ILE A 48 -18.58 -34.87 2.17
CA ILE A 48 -18.28 -34.53 3.57
C ILE A 48 -18.70 -35.68 4.48
N ARG A 49 -19.93 -36.15 4.33
CA ARG A 49 -20.47 -37.25 5.14
C ARG A 49 -19.61 -38.51 5.06
N LYS A 50 -19.12 -38.85 3.85
CA LYS A 50 -18.24 -40.02 3.65
C LYS A 50 -16.86 -39.82 4.27
N THR A 51 -16.38 -38.56 4.40
CA THR A 51 -15.02 -38.28 4.88
C THR A 51 -14.99 -38.06 6.39
N THR A 52 -16.00 -37.37 6.95
CA THR A 52 -16.03 -36.95 8.36
C THR A 52 -17.00 -37.75 9.21
N GLY A 53 -18.01 -38.40 8.60
CA GLY A 53 -19.11 -39.05 9.29
C GLY A 53 -20.18 -38.07 9.76
N GLU A 54 -20.02 -36.79 9.58
CA GLU A 54 -20.99 -35.77 10.00
C GLU A 54 -22.18 -35.69 9.05
N SER A 55 -23.39 -35.65 9.60
CA SER A 55 -24.64 -35.52 8.83
C SER A 55 -25.06 -34.08 8.60
N VAL A 56 -24.55 -33.15 9.42
CA VAL A 56 -24.90 -31.73 9.41
C VAL A 56 -23.59 -30.89 9.50
N VAL A 57 -23.52 -29.80 8.77
CA VAL A 57 -22.44 -28.84 8.81
C VAL A 57 -22.96 -27.45 9.13
N TRP A 58 -22.14 -26.67 9.82
CA TRP A 58 -22.45 -25.28 10.16
C TRP A 58 -22.25 -24.37 8.95
N ILE A 59 -23.19 -23.42 8.79
CA ILE A 59 -23.11 -22.34 7.80
C ILE A 59 -23.36 -21.00 8.50
N PRO A 60 -22.70 -19.92 8.08
CA PRO A 60 -22.99 -18.61 8.64
C PRO A 60 -24.39 -18.16 8.20
N CYS A 61 -25.21 -17.70 9.13
CA CYS A 61 -26.45 -17.01 8.79
C CYS A 61 -26.16 -15.62 8.18
N ASP A 62 -27.18 -14.99 7.59
CA ASP A 62 -27.03 -13.68 6.94
C ASP A 62 -26.49 -12.61 7.88
N CYS A 63 -26.90 -12.60 9.15
CA CYS A 63 -26.37 -11.69 10.17
C CYS A 63 -24.87 -11.87 10.36
N GLU A 64 -24.40 -13.10 10.52
CA GLU A 64 -22.97 -13.39 10.68
C GLU A 64 -22.18 -13.13 9.41
N ALA A 65 -22.73 -13.46 8.25
CA ALA A 65 -22.09 -13.19 6.97
C ALA A 65 -21.88 -11.68 6.78
N ASN A 66 -22.88 -10.87 7.07
CA ASN A 66 -22.81 -9.41 7.00
C ASN A 66 -21.83 -8.82 8.04
N GLU A 67 -21.87 -9.29 9.28
CA GLU A 67 -20.93 -8.86 10.32
C GLU A 67 -19.49 -9.18 9.96
N ARG A 68 -19.23 -10.40 9.47
CA ARG A 68 -17.90 -10.82 9.00
C ARG A 68 -17.43 -10.00 7.78
N ALA A 69 -18.34 -9.67 6.85
CA ALA A 69 -18.05 -8.84 5.69
C ALA A 69 -17.65 -7.41 6.13
N THR A 70 -18.43 -6.81 7.03
CA THR A 70 -18.16 -5.49 7.59
C THR A 70 -16.81 -5.45 8.31
N LEU A 71 -16.54 -6.44 9.18
CA LEU A 71 -15.28 -6.54 9.90
C LEU A 71 -14.08 -6.73 8.96
N ARG A 72 -14.25 -7.52 7.87
CA ARG A 72 -13.20 -7.66 6.84
C ARG A 72 -12.92 -6.33 6.14
N GLN A 73 -13.97 -5.58 5.79
CA GLN A 73 -13.81 -4.27 5.16
C GLN A 73 -13.10 -3.27 6.09
N GLN A 74 -13.47 -3.23 7.37
CA GLN A 74 -12.81 -2.38 8.36
C GLN A 74 -11.33 -2.72 8.50
N ARG A 75 -10.98 -4.00 8.67
CA ARG A 75 -9.58 -4.45 8.78
C ARG A 75 -8.77 -4.13 7.51
N GLU A 76 -9.38 -4.28 6.35
CA GLU A 76 -8.73 -3.96 5.07
C GLU A 76 -8.47 -2.45 4.96
N GLN A 77 -9.44 -1.62 5.37
CA GLN A 77 -9.28 -0.17 5.40
C GLN A 77 -8.19 0.26 6.39
N GLU A 78 -8.22 -0.25 7.63
CA GLU A 78 -7.20 0.02 8.64
C GLU A 78 -5.80 -0.36 8.14
N ARG A 79 -5.68 -1.52 7.48
CA ARG A 79 -4.42 -1.98 6.90
C ARG A 79 -3.91 -1.03 5.81
N ARG A 80 -4.79 -0.56 4.93
CA ARG A 80 -4.44 0.41 3.87
C ARG A 80 -4.00 1.75 4.46
N GLU A 81 -4.73 2.27 5.46
CA GLU A 81 -4.38 3.51 6.13
C GLU A 81 -3.03 3.41 6.86
N GLN A 82 -2.78 2.30 7.54
CA GLN A 82 -1.49 2.05 8.20
C GLN A 82 -0.35 1.94 7.18
N GLN A 83 -0.56 1.24 6.07
CA GLN A 83 0.42 1.15 4.99
C GLN A 83 0.74 2.52 4.40
N LEU A 84 -0.29 3.32 4.09
CA LEU A 84 -0.10 4.69 3.57
C LEU A 84 0.66 5.58 4.57
N ARG A 85 0.32 5.51 5.85
CA ARG A 85 1.04 6.24 6.90
C ARG A 85 2.52 5.85 6.93
N THR A 86 2.83 4.57 6.85
CA THR A 86 4.21 4.07 6.81
C THR A 86 4.95 4.57 5.58
N LEU A 87 4.32 4.56 4.40
CA LEU A 87 4.91 5.08 3.17
C LEU A 87 5.24 6.57 3.29
N LYS A 88 4.33 7.38 3.85
CA LYS A 88 4.54 8.82 4.04
C LYS A 88 5.66 9.13 5.04
N VAL A 89 5.66 8.49 6.19
CA VAL A 89 6.70 8.68 7.22
C VAL A 89 8.09 8.33 6.69
N ASN A 90 8.20 7.27 5.90
CA ASN A 90 9.49 6.85 5.33
C ASN A 90 9.88 7.63 4.06
N GLY A 91 8.91 8.15 3.34
CA GLY A 91 9.10 8.75 2.02
C GLY A 91 9.29 10.26 2.03
N PHE A 92 8.71 10.96 2.99
CA PHE A 92 8.85 12.43 3.04
C PHE A 92 9.92 12.87 4.03
N SER A 93 10.74 13.81 3.59
CA SER A 93 11.73 14.45 4.44
C SER A 93 11.13 15.53 5.36
N ASP A 94 9.92 16.02 5.06
CA ASP A 94 9.20 17.04 5.82
C ASP A 94 7.70 16.68 5.86
N VAL A 95 7.10 16.78 7.05
CA VAL A 95 5.68 16.46 7.30
C VAL A 95 4.75 17.37 6.48
N SER A 96 5.15 18.60 6.20
CA SER A 96 4.35 19.54 5.38
C SER A 96 4.05 19.01 3.98
N MET A 97 4.95 18.17 3.43
CA MET A 97 4.79 17.54 2.11
C MET A 97 3.62 16.55 2.06
N GLU A 98 3.18 16.01 3.20
CA GLU A 98 2.04 15.10 3.27
C GLU A 98 0.72 15.74 2.84
N SER A 99 0.64 17.08 2.94
CA SER A 99 -0.53 17.87 2.54
C SER A 99 -0.57 18.20 1.04
N TRP A 100 0.53 18.00 0.31
CA TRP A 100 0.65 18.34 -1.10
C TRP A 100 -0.05 17.29 -1.98
N ASN A 101 -1.30 17.54 -2.28
CA ASN A 101 -2.12 16.64 -3.07
C ASN A 101 -2.91 17.39 -4.14
N PHE A 102 -3.42 16.68 -5.13
CA PHE A 102 -4.16 17.25 -6.26
C PHE A 102 -5.48 17.94 -5.87
N ARG A 103 -6.02 17.68 -4.67
CA ARG A 103 -7.24 18.36 -4.18
C ARG A 103 -6.93 19.79 -3.73
N ASN A 104 -5.67 20.03 -3.32
CA ASN A 104 -5.19 21.35 -2.87
C ASN A 104 -4.62 22.18 -4.02
N ASP A 105 -4.71 21.69 -5.27
CA ASP A 105 -4.30 22.42 -6.46
C ASP A 105 -5.21 23.63 -6.67
N ASN A 106 -4.61 24.82 -6.71
CA ASN A 106 -5.32 26.10 -6.89
C ASN A 106 -5.58 26.46 -8.36
N GLY A 107 -5.24 25.58 -9.29
CA GLY A 107 -5.43 25.75 -10.73
C GLY A 107 -4.50 26.78 -11.40
N ARG A 108 -3.52 27.33 -10.67
CA ARG A 108 -2.59 28.35 -11.23
C ARG A 108 -1.47 27.77 -12.06
N ASN A 109 -1.14 26.49 -11.84
CA ASN A 109 -0.11 25.82 -12.61
C ASN A 109 -0.72 25.00 -13.74
N PRO A 110 -0.61 25.44 -15.02
CA PRO A 110 -1.20 24.74 -16.15
C PRO A 110 -0.55 23.36 -16.41
N GLN A 111 0.62 23.11 -15.81
CA GLN A 111 1.36 21.86 -15.98
C GLN A 111 0.84 20.74 -15.07
N MET A 112 -0.06 20.99 -14.13
CA MET A 112 -0.60 19.95 -13.23
C MET A 112 -1.28 18.79 -13.96
N GLY A 113 -1.71 19.00 -15.20
CA GLY A 113 -2.21 17.93 -16.07
C GLY A 113 -1.14 16.86 -16.35
N TYR A 114 0.12 17.25 -16.54
CA TYR A 114 1.23 16.29 -16.73
C TYR A 114 1.51 15.50 -15.46
N ALA A 115 1.41 16.11 -14.28
CA ALA A 115 1.55 15.38 -13.02
C ALA A 115 0.48 14.30 -12.87
N ARG A 116 -0.78 14.62 -13.16
CA ARG A 116 -1.88 13.65 -13.14
C ARG A 116 -1.67 12.53 -14.14
N ASN A 117 -1.23 12.86 -15.37
CA ASN A 117 -0.92 11.87 -16.39
C ASN A 117 0.22 10.94 -15.97
N TYR A 118 1.28 11.49 -15.37
CA TYR A 118 2.41 10.70 -14.85
C TYR A 118 1.96 9.68 -13.80
N VAL A 119 1.10 10.09 -12.88
CA VAL A 119 0.52 9.18 -11.87
C VAL A 119 -0.39 8.12 -12.50
N THR A 120 -1.21 8.51 -13.46
CA THR A 120 -2.15 7.58 -14.12
C THR A 120 -1.41 6.50 -14.93
N GLN A 121 -0.30 6.87 -15.58
CA GLN A 121 0.50 5.99 -16.41
C GLN A 121 1.78 5.51 -15.69
N TRP A 122 1.82 5.58 -14.37
CA TRP A 122 3.01 5.29 -13.58
C TRP A 122 3.70 3.97 -13.94
N ARG A 123 2.94 2.89 -14.10
CA ARG A 123 3.49 1.56 -14.41
C ARG A 123 4.27 1.53 -15.72
N ASP A 124 3.84 2.29 -16.71
CA ASP A 124 4.52 2.39 -18.01
C ASP A 124 5.78 3.24 -17.89
N PHE A 125 5.71 4.38 -17.21
CA PHE A 125 6.87 5.23 -16.96
C PHE A 125 7.94 4.54 -16.10
N GLU A 126 7.52 3.80 -15.07
CA GLU A 126 8.42 2.99 -14.24
C GLU A 126 9.13 1.92 -15.07
N ARG A 127 8.38 1.15 -15.88
CA ARG A 127 8.93 0.11 -16.75
C ARG A 127 9.94 0.64 -17.78
N GLU A 128 9.65 1.82 -18.32
CA GLU A 128 10.48 2.46 -19.33
C GLU A 128 11.57 3.35 -18.73
N ASN A 129 11.67 3.46 -17.41
CA ASN A 129 12.61 4.31 -16.68
C ASN A 129 12.51 5.79 -17.08
N ILE A 130 11.28 6.30 -17.18
CA ILE A 130 11.03 7.69 -17.57
C ILE A 130 10.83 8.55 -16.30
N GLY A 131 11.80 9.40 -16.01
CA GLY A 131 11.73 10.40 -14.96
C GLY A 131 11.28 11.78 -15.48
N LEU A 132 11.09 12.71 -14.57
CA LEU A 132 10.72 14.10 -14.86
C LEU A 132 11.80 15.05 -14.37
N LEU A 133 12.19 16.00 -15.23
CA LEU A 133 13.02 17.15 -14.84
C LEU A 133 12.14 18.41 -14.73
N LEU A 134 11.97 18.92 -13.51
CA LEU A 134 11.19 20.13 -13.23
C LEU A 134 12.14 21.33 -13.13
N TRP A 135 12.05 22.26 -14.06
CA TRP A 135 12.89 23.47 -14.08
C TRP A 135 12.03 24.73 -14.14
N GLY A 136 12.58 25.84 -13.67
CA GLY A 136 11.92 27.14 -13.65
C GLY A 136 12.23 27.95 -12.41
N LYS A 137 11.72 29.19 -12.37
CA LYS A 137 11.95 30.15 -11.28
C LYS A 137 11.44 29.65 -9.93
N VAL A 138 11.97 30.18 -8.83
CA VAL A 138 11.47 29.95 -7.47
C VAL A 138 9.99 30.39 -7.39
N GLY A 139 9.18 29.66 -6.64
CA GLY A 139 7.76 29.99 -6.44
C GLY A 139 6.81 29.53 -7.56
N THR A 140 7.29 28.84 -8.60
CA THR A 140 6.42 28.35 -9.69
C THR A 140 5.68 27.05 -9.38
N GLY A 141 5.81 26.51 -8.15
CA GLY A 141 5.06 25.33 -7.70
C GLY A 141 5.68 23.98 -8.07
N LYS A 142 6.98 23.94 -8.40
CA LYS A 142 7.69 22.67 -8.74
C LYS A 142 7.61 21.64 -7.62
N SER A 143 7.94 22.06 -6.39
CA SER A 143 7.92 21.19 -5.21
C SER A 143 6.51 20.67 -4.92
N PHE A 144 5.50 21.54 -5.05
CA PHE A 144 4.09 21.14 -4.92
C PHE A 144 3.68 20.13 -6.02
N PHE A 145 4.09 20.36 -7.26
CA PHE A 145 3.88 19.44 -8.37
C PHE A 145 4.46 18.04 -8.07
N ALA A 146 5.72 18.00 -7.62
CA ALA A 146 6.41 16.76 -7.26
C ALA A 146 5.75 16.07 -6.05
N GLY A 147 5.35 16.84 -5.03
CA GLY A 147 4.65 16.34 -3.85
C GLY A 147 3.27 15.77 -4.17
N CYS A 148 2.53 16.35 -5.12
CA CYS A 148 1.27 15.78 -5.61
C CYS A 148 1.49 14.41 -6.26
N ILE A 149 2.53 14.23 -7.06
CA ILE A 149 2.90 12.94 -7.65
C ILE A 149 3.23 11.95 -6.53
N ALA A 150 4.11 12.34 -5.58
CA ALA A 150 4.53 11.48 -4.48
C ALA A 150 3.35 10.96 -3.67
N ASN A 151 2.46 11.87 -3.19
CA ASN A 151 1.30 11.50 -2.41
C ASN A 151 0.35 10.57 -3.19
N ALA A 152 0.06 10.89 -4.44
CA ALA A 152 -0.85 10.08 -5.26
C ALA A 152 -0.31 8.67 -5.54
N LEU A 153 1.00 8.52 -5.76
CA LEU A 153 1.63 7.22 -5.92
C LEU A 153 1.66 6.42 -4.61
N MET A 154 1.91 7.07 -3.47
CA MET A 154 1.82 6.43 -2.15
C MET A 154 0.39 5.96 -1.84
N GLU A 155 -0.64 6.71 -2.22
CA GLU A 155 -2.05 6.30 -2.12
C GLU A 155 -2.36 5.06 -2.97
N GLN A 156 -1.62 4.84 -4.06
CA GLN A 156 -1.66 3.62 -4.88
C GLN A 156 -0.78 2.48 -4.33
N GLY A 157 -0.07 2.70 -3.22
CA GLY A 157 0.80 1.71 -2.59
C GLY A 157 2.24 1.69 -3.09
N THR A 158 2.63 2.64 -3.95
CA THR A 158 4.01 2.76 -4.44
C THR A 158 4.87 3.48 -3.41
N ALA A 159 6.02 2.92 -3.06
CA ALA A 159 6.98 3.59 -2.19
C ALA A 159 7.71 4.70 -2.97
N VAL A 160 7.64 5.93 -2.45
CA VAL A 160 8.31 7.11 -3.03
C VAL A 160 9.20 7.73 -1.96
N CYS A 161 10.40 8.17 -2.33
CA CYS A 161 11.23 9.00 -1.48
C CYS A 161 11.29 10.41 -2.08
N MET A 162 10.83 11.41 -1.32
CA MET A 162 10.98 12.82 -1.67
C MET A 162 11.86 13.49 -0.64
N THR A 163 13.01 13.95 -1.10
CA THR A 163 14.08 14.56 -0.29
C THR A 163 14.68 15.74 -1.03
N ASN A 164 15.64 16.42 -0.43
CA ASN A 164 16.39 17.49 -1.08
C ASN A 164 17.89 17.18 -1.08
N PHE A 165 18.61 17.93 -1.90
CA PHE A 165 20.05 17.78 -2.09
C PHE A 165 20.83 17.87 -0.75
N SER A 166 20.56 18.90 0.06
CA SER A 166 21.23 19.12 1.35
C SER A 166 21.07 17.95 2.30
N ARG A 167 19.88 17.39 2.35
CA ARG A 167 19.59 16.26 3.24
C ARG A 167 20.34 15.00 2.80
N ILE A 168 20.39 14.74 1.50
CA ILE A 168 21.20 13.63 0.97
C ILE A 168 22.66 13.77 1.39
N VAL A 169 23.24 14.96 1.20
CA VAL A 169 24.64 15.23 1.58
C VAL A 169 24.87 15.09 3.08
N ASN A 170 23.94 15.57 3.91
CA ASN A 170 24.01 15.41 5.35
C ASN A 170 23.92 13.93 5.78
N ASP A 171 23.02 13.16 5.17
CA ASP A 171 22.90 11.73 5.43
C ASP A 171 24.17 10.97 5.06
N LEU A 172 24.82 11.33 3.94
CA LEU A 172 26.08 10.74 3.48
C LEU A 172 27.28 11.09 4.37
N ASN A 173 27.26 12.27 5.01
CA ASN A 173 28.31 12.75 5.91
C ASN A 173 28.03 12.42 7.39
N GLY A 174 26.87 11.86 7.72
CA GLY A 174 26.45 11.55 9.10
C GLY A 174 27.40 10.55 9.77
N ARG A 175 27.81 10.85 11.03
CA ARG A 175 28.64 9.92 11.81
C ARG A 175 27.85 8.65 12.12
N GLY A 176 28.38 7.51 11.65
CA GLY A 176 27.75 6.19 11.86
C GLY A 176 26.91 5.69 10.67
N ASN A 177 26.67 6.50 9.66
CA ASN A 177 26.03 6.04 8.43
C ASN A 177 27.06 5.44 7.49
N ASN A 178 26.82 4.21 7.03
CA ASN A 178 27.56 3.67 5.91
C ASN A 178 27.01 4.34 4.63
N ARG A 179 27.87 4.97 3.84
CA ARG A 179 27.49 5.64 2.59
C ARG A 179 26.74 4.72 1.64
N ASN A 180 27.22 3.49 1.51
CA ASN A 180 26.60 2.53 0.62
C ASN A 180 25.16 2.23 1.06
N ASP A 181 24.90 2.14 2.36
CA ASP A 181 23.54 1.91 2.88
C ASP A 181 22.60 3.07 2.57
N VAL A 182 23.11 4.32 2.60
CA VAL A 182 22.33 5.51 2.21
C VAL A 182 22.02 5.48 0.71
N ILE A 183 23.02 5.20 -0.13
CA ILE A 183 22.84 5.10 -1.58
C ILE A 183 21.87 3.96 -1.91
N ASP A 184 22.08 2.78 -1.34
CA ASP A 184 21.23 1.60 -1.57
C ASP A 184 19.78 1.87 -1.14
N ARG A 185 19.60 2.53 0.01
CA ARG A 185 18.26 2.96 0.48
C ARG A 185 17.60 3.89 -0.53
N LEU A 186 18.28 4.94 -1.00
CA LEU A 186 17.75 5.89 -1.99
C LEU A 186 17.47 5.20 -3.33
N CYS A 187 18.32 4.27 -3.72
CA CYS A 187 18.15 3.47 -4.94
C CYS A 187 17.09 2.37 -4.80
N SER A 188 16.66 2.01 -3.59
CA SER A 188 15.62 0.98 -3.40
C SER A 188 14.22 1.45 -3.78
N TYR A 189 13.93 2.75 -3.63
CA TYR A 189 12.61 3.30 -3.94
C TYR A 189 12.26 3.22 -5.43
N PRO A 190 11.05 2.82 -5.80
CA PRO A 190 10.56 2.90 -7.17
C PRO A 190 10.71 4.29 -7.77
N LEU A 191 10.30 5.33 -7.05
CA LEU A 191 10.50 6.74 -7.45
C LEU A 191 11.32 7.48 -6.40
N LEU A 192 12.37 8.18 -6.86
CA LEU A 192 13.15 9.13 -6.06
C LEU A 192 12.92 10.54 -6.58
N ILE A 193 12.49 11.45 -5.71
CA ILE A 193 12.33 12.87 -6.01
C ILE A 193 13.40 13.64 -5.23
N ILE A 194 14.25 14.35 -5.95
CA ILE A 194 15.27 15.25 -5.37
C ILE A 194 14.84 16.68 -5.66
N ASP A 195 14.35 17.35 -4.62
CA ASP A 195 13.94 18.75 -4.70
C ASP A 195 15.12 19.71 -4.46
N ASP A 196 14.99 20.95 -4.90
CA ASP A 196 16.01 22.02 -4.76
C ASP A 196 17.40 21.62 -5.26
N PHE A 197 17.46 20.97 -6.41
CA PHE A 197 18.72 20.57 -7.04
C PHE A 197 19.51 21.78 -7.50
N GLY A 198 20.77 21.93 -7.02
CA GLY A 198 21.69 22.97 -7.46
C GLY A 198 21.58 24.31 -6.71
N MET A 199 20.78 24.41 -5.66
CA MET A 199 20.63 25.63 -4.84
C MET A 199 21.80 25.87 -3.86
N GLU A 200 22.65 24.87 -3.63
CA GLU A 200 23.76 24.97 -2.68
C GLU A 200 25.10 25.12 -3.37
N ARG A 201 26.03 25.74 -2.67
CA ARG A 201 27.45 25.75 -3.07
C ARG A 201 27.99 24.31 -2.93
N GLY A 202 27.72 23.51 -3.96
CA GLY A 202 28.12 22.11 -3.98
C GLY A 202 29.64 22.02 -3.93
N THR A 203 30.15 21.31 -2.94
CA THR A 203 31.52 20.83 -3.01
C THR A 203 31.58 19.80 -4.13
N GLU A 204 32.73 19.68 -4.84
CA GLU A 204 32.93 18.64 -5.86
C GLU A 204 32.52 17.25 -5.35
N TYR A 205 32.81 17.00 -4.08
CA TYR A 205 32.40 15.79 -3.38
C TYR A 205 30.86 15.57 -3.37
N ALA A 206 30.08 16.60 -3.06
CA ALA A 206 28.62 16.49 -3.01
C ALA A 206 28.04 16.20 -4.39
N LEU A 207 28.57 16.81 -5.43
CA LEU A 207 28.19 16.56 -6.82
C LEU A 207 28.53 15.13 -7.25
N GLU A 208 29.70 14.61 -6.85
CA GLU A 208 30.10 13.23 -7.10
C GLU A 208 29.12 12.23 -6.47
N GLN A 209 28.71 12.47 -5.22
CA GLN A 209 27.77 11.56 -4.55
C GLN A 209 26.40 11.55 -5.21
N ILE A 210 25.91 12.72 -5.63
CA ILE A 210 24.64 12.78 -6.38
C ILE A 210 24.76 12.08 -7.74
N TYR A 211 25.87 12.27 -8.43
CA TYR A 211 26.14 11.54 -9.66
C TYR A 211 26.07 10.03 -9.44
N ASN A 212 26.70 9.53 -8.37
CA ASN A 212 26.68 8.10 -8.03
C ASN A 212 25.25 7.58 -7.78
N ILE A 213 24.38 8.38 -7.12
CA ILE A 213 22.98 8.01 -6.90
C ILE A 213 22.24 7.97 -8.24
N ILE A 214 22.38 9.00 -9.08
CA ILE A 214 21.69 9.07 -10.37
C ILE A 214 22.17 7.94 -11.28
N ASP A 215 23.47 7.68 -11.36
CA ASP A 215 24.05 6.61 -12.18
C ASP A 215 23.58 5.21 -11.70
N SER A 216 23.55 4.99 -10.38
CA SER A 216 23.03 3.74 -9.80
C SER A 216 21.56 3.53 -10.14
N ARG A 217 20.75 4.59 -10.07
CA ARG A 217 19.32 4.51 -10.45
C ARG A 217 19.15 4.27 -11.93
N TYR A 218 19.91 4.97 -12.77
CA TYR A 218 19.90 4.77 -14.21
C TYR A 218 20.21 3.32 -14.59
N ARG A 219 21.27 2.73 -13.99
CA ARG A 219 21.66 1.33 -14.20
C ARG A 219 20.60 0.36 -13.68
N SER A 220 19.93 0.69 -12.57
CA SER A 220 18.86 -0.11 -11.97
C SER A 220 17.50 0.09 -12.65
N ARG A 221 17.43 0.93 -13.69
CA ARG A 221 16.22 1.28 -14.43
C ARG A 221 15.09 1.75 -13.48
N LYS A 222 15.40 2.73 -12.64
CA LYS A 222 14.42 3.35 -11.72
C LYS A 222 14.39 4.86 -11.92
N PRO A 223 13.23 5.43 -12.24
CA PRO A 223 13.03 6.86 -12.38
C PRO A 223 13.17 7.63 -11.06
#